data_27e9ae9336f34181744c81e7bc9d7557
#
_entry.id   27e9ae9336f34181744c81e7bc9d7557
#
_cell.length_a   1.000
_cell.length_b   1.000
_cell.length_c   1.000
_cell.angle_alpha   90.00
_cell.angle_beta   90.00
_cell.angle_gamma   90.00
#
_symmetry.space_group_name_H-M   'P 1'
#
loop_
_entity.id
_entity.type
_entity.pdbx_description
1 polymer ?
#
loop_
_entity_poly.entity_id
_entity_poly.type
_entity_poly.pdbx_seq_one_letter_code
_entity_poly.pdbx_strand_id
1 'polypeptide(L)'
;MSLDERAPAMARRVSPPVPARRQTPGPTPAVVVIAPLALTIALGLWGIRRQNTMWGDESVTYQLAHRDLSQIWHTAQHIDLVHALYYAVMHEIFGLFGAGLLTLRLPSVLAMSVAASGVGLLGLRLAGPRAGLLAGLVFPLLPQVQKYAQEGRSYAMVCALVTWATYALVAGVPHRTRWRWAVYGATMLLACLLHEFAVLALAAHGITLAVSRVPRPVLKAWSAAAAGVVAGLSPLAVLSAGQSEPVSWIGGPVRLPYFLVGAVVGVACALTPLRRRGPVGLSALAVPILVLPGLLLLIASLVKPLFVDRYVLYGDIGVALLLGAWMDYFHRRRTARTVWISWAAAVAALAALVQPSLWLRTPQSRSNDATAIGAAVREQGRPGDGLLYLYGQQRILTGADPEDTRSLTDLALAQDPIASNTLAGVELPARDIAARMLEFDRIVVVRAAGAHSPTNPQEEEAKTSTLRRHFREYRTLHVNGARVTVYVRDHDRSPKAGPRSNSPGTSGWVR
;
A
#
# COMPACT_ATOMS: atom_id res chain seq x y z
N MET A 1 72.44 33.58 -62.56
CA MET A 1 72.62 32.23 -62.06
C MET A 1 71.81 32.16 -60.76
N SER A 2 70.53 31.88 -60.84
CA SER A 2 69.64 31.73 -59.68
C SER A 2 69.16 30.29 -59.63
N LEU A 3 69.52 29.61 -58.59
CA LEU A 3 69.07 28.22 -58.26
C LEU A 3 67.70 28.34 -57.55
N ASP A 4 66.70 27.79 -58.23
CA ASP A 4 65.33 27.69 -57.74
C ASP A 4 65.21 26.36 -56.93
N GLU A 5 65.21 26.46 -55.61
CA GLU A 5 65.12 25.31 -54.69
C GLU A 5 63.63 25.04 -54.38
N ARG A 6 63.01 24.09 -55.10
CA ARG A 6 61.67 23.64 -54.88
C ARG A 6 61.69 22.58 -53.77
N ALA A 7 61.16 22.96 -52.62
CA ALA A 7 60.85 22.02 -51.52
C ALA A 7 59.74 21.02 -51.92
N PRO A 8 59.82 19.70 -51.57
CA PRO A 8 58.80 18.73 -51.89
C PRO A 8 57.56 18.92 -51.02
N ALA A 9 56.41 19.02 -51.69
CA ALA A 9 55.09 19.06 -51.02
C ALA A 9 54.85 17.81 -50.22
N MET A 10 54.76 17.96 -48.90
CA MET A 10 54.38 16.91 -47.97
C MET A 10 52.91 16.46 -48.24
N ALA A 11 52.70 15.32 -48.88
CA ALA A 11 51.38 14.71 -49.08
C ALA A 11 50.76 14.39 -47.72
N ARG A 12 49.72 15.15 -47.32
CA ARG A 12 48.88 14.83 -46.17
C ARG A 12 48.25 13.44 -46.40
N ARG A 13 48.67 12.40 -45.61
CA ARG A 13 47.98 11.13 -45.54
C ARG A 13 46.56 11.41 -44.99
N VAL A 14 45.56 11.34 -45.85
CA VAL A 14 44.15 11.31 -45.45
C VAL A 14 43.90 9.93 -44.84
N SER A 15 43.76 9.89 -43.51
CA SER A 15 43.36 8.68 -42.82
C SER A 15 42.00 8.19 -43.35
N PRO A 16 41.80 6.91 -43.64
CA PRO A 16 40.52 6.40 -44.10
C PRO A 16 39.43 6.73 -43.08
N PRO A 17 38.19 7.07 -43.51
CA PRO A 17 37.08 7.35 -42.60
C PRO A 17 36.83 6.12 -41.71
N VAL A 18 36.90 6.31 -40.40
CA VAL A 18 36.53 5.31 -39.42
C VAL A 18 35.10 4.84 -39.73
N PRO A 19 34.88 3.55 -40.00
CA PRO A 19 33.56 3.05 -40.36
C PRO A 19 32.56 3.44 -39.27
N ALA A 20 31.52 4.16 -39.66
CA ALA A 20 30.45 4.56 -38.75
C ALA A 20 29.88 3.29 -38.07
N ARG A 21 30.13 3.16 -36.78
CA ARG A 21 29.66 2.01 -35.96
C ARG A 21 28.15 1.92 -36.17
N ARG A 22 27.68 0.86 -36.87
CA ARG A 22 26.26 0.60 -37.10
C ARG A 22 25.56 0.62 -35.74
N GLN A 23 24.78 1.65 -35.48
CA GLN A 23 23.96 1.72 -34.28
C GLN A 23 22.88 0.66 -34.44
N THR A 24 22.91 -0.41 -33.64
CA THR A 24 21.79 -1.34 -33.54
C THR A 24 20.53 -0.54 -33.20
N PRO A 25 19.44 -0.70 -33.97
CA PRO A 25 18.20 0.03 -33.71
C PRO A 25 17.74 -0.25 -32.27
N GLY A 26 17.35 0.80 -31.58
CA GLY A 26 16.81 0.68 -30.22
C GLY A 26 15.43 0.03 -30.23
N PRO A 27 14.92 -0.43 -29.07
CA PRO A 27 13.57 -0.96 -28.97
C PRO A 27 12.53 0.05 -29.47
N THR A 28 11.49 -0.44 -30.13
CA THR A 28 10.39 0.40 -30.62
C THR A 28 9.55 0.93 -29.45
N PRO A 29 8.83 2.04 -29.59
CA PRO A 29 7.92 2.54 -28.56
C PRO A 29 6.88 1.49 -28.11
N ALA A 30 6.41 0.66 -29.05
CA ALA A 30 5.47 -0.43 -28.73
C ALA A 30 6.08 -1.45 -27.75
N VAL A 31 7.33 -1.85 -27.96
CA VAL A 31 8.02 -2.77 -27.04
C VAL A 31 8.21 -2.14 -25.66
N VAL A 32 8.52 -0.83 -25.61
CA VAL A 32 8.68 -0.09 -24.35
C VAL A 32 7.38 -0.05 -23.53
N VAL A 33 6.23 -0.12 -24.18
CA VAL A 33 4.90 -0.14 -23.53
C VAL A 33 4.49 -1.58 -23.20
N ILE A 34 4.49 -2.47 -24.19
CA ILE A 34 3.88 -3.80 -24.09
C ILE A 34 4.70 -4.76 -23.20
N ALA A 35 6.03 -4.72 -23.28
CA ALA A 35 6.85 -5.65 -22.50
C ALA A 35 6.73 -5.43 -20.97
N PRO A 36 6.81 -4.19 -20.43
CA PRO A 36 6.55 -3.93 -19.01
C PRO A 36 5.12 -4.29 -18.59
N LEU A 37 4.13 -3.97 -19.44
CA LEU A 37 2.73 -4.30 -19.18
C LEU A 37 2.55 -5.82 -19.03
N ALA A 38 3.01 -6.58 -20.01
CA ALA A 38 2.89 -8.04 -20.02
C ALA A 38 3.63 -8.68 -18.83
N LEU A 39 4.85 -8.22 -18.52
CA LEU A 39 5.61 -8.70 -17.35
C LEU A 39 4.86 -8.42 -16.06
N THR A 40 4.27 -7.23 -15.91
CA THR A 40 3.52 -6.86 -14.71
C THR A 40 2.26 -7.69 -14.56
N ILE A 41 1.53 -7.93 -15.65
CA ILE A 41 0.36 -8.85 -15.66
C ILE A 41 0.80 -10.24 -15.23
N ALA A 42 1.85 -10.79 -15.83
CA ALA A 42 2.33 -12.14 -15.51
C ALA A 42 2.72 -12.28 -14.03
N LEU A 43 3.50 -11.33 -13.50
CA LEU A 43 3.91 -11.32 -12.08
C LEU A 43 2.73 -11.05 -11.15
N GLY A 44 1.78 -10.20 -11.56
CA GLY A 44 0.59 -9.86 -10.80
C GLY A 44 -0.43 -10.99 -10.72
N LEU A 45 -0.58 -11.77 -11.79
CA LEU A 45 -1.46 -12.95 -11.81
C LEU A 45 -0.82 -14.16 -11.12
N TRP A 46 0.51 -14.25 -11.11
CA TRP A 46 1.21 -15.35 -10.46
C TRP A 46 0.96 -15.37 -8.96
N GLY A 47 0.21 -16.36 -8.50
CA GLY A 47 -0.16 -16.52 -7.09
C GLY A 47 -1.12 -15.45 -6.56
N ILE A 48 -1.94 -14.83 -7.42
CA ILE A 48 -2.87 -13.75 -7.06
C ILE A 48 -3.85 -14.13 -5.92
N ARG A 49 -4.23 -15.40 -5.83
CA ARG A 49 -5.12 -15.89 -4.75
C ARG A 49 -4.41 -16.06 -3.42
N ARG A 50 -3.08 -16.03 -3.39
CA ARG A 50 -2.27 -16.16 -2.17
C ARG A 50 -2.75 -17.31 -1.29
N GLN A 51 -2.85 -18.50 -1.90
CA GLN A 51 -3.37 -19.72 -1.26
C GLN A 51 -4.81 -19.58 -0.70
N ASN A 52 -5.65 -18.81 -1.39
CA ASN A 52 -7.03 -18.47 -1.02
C ASN A 52 -7.17 -17.71 0.31
N THR A 53 -6.20 -16.87 0.66
CA THR A 53 -6.23 -16.08 1.88
C THR A 53 -6.52 -14.61 1.63
N MET A 54 -7.17 -13.97 2.59
CA MET A 54 -7.46 -12.54 2.65
C MET A 54 -6.88 -11.97 3.94
N TRP A 55 -6.32 -10.76 3.90
CA TRP A 55 -5.86 -10.09 5.11
C TRP A 55 -6.80 -8.95 5.50
N GLY A 56 -6.62 -8.39 6.72
CA GLY A 56 -7.58 -7.47 7.32
C GLY A 56 -7.98 -6.29 6.47
N ASP A 57 -7.03 -5.57 5.83
CA ASP A 57 -7.39 -4.43 4.97
C ASP A 57 -8.19 -4.86 3.72
N GLU A 58 -7.93 -6.05 3.17
CA GLU A 58 -8.73 -6.62 2.09
C GLU A 58 -10.12 -7.04 2.58
N SER A 59 -10.22 -7.57 3.81
CA SER A 59 -11.51 -7.91 4.44
C SER A 59 -12.38 -6.66 4.60
N VAL A 60 -11.80 -5.52 5.03
CA VAL A 60 -12.51 -4.23 5.06
C VAL A 60 -13.05 -3.85 3.68
N THR A 61 -12.20 -3.89 2.65
CA THR A 61 -12.62 -3.58 1.27
C THR A 61 -13.75 -4.52 0.83
N TYR A 62 -13.61 -5.82 1.10
CA TYR A 62 -14.58 -6.84 0.71
C TYR A 62 -15.94 -6.58 1.36
N GLN A 63 -15.98 -6.34 2.67
CA GLN A 63 -17.19 -6.05 3.41
C GLN A 63 -17.87 -4.76 2.96
N LEU A 64 -17.09 -3.66 2.77
CA LEU A 64 -17.65 -2.39 2.34
C LEU A 64 -18.16 -2.42 0.90
N ALA A 65 -17.47 -3.11 0.00
CA ALA A 65 -17.91 -3.26 -1.38
C ALA A 65 -19.22 -4.07 -1.54
N HIS A 66 -19.62 -4.85 -0.51
CA HIS A 66 -20.92 -5.53 -0.48
C HIS A 66 -22.08 -4.63 0.02
N ARG A 67 -21.77 -3.48 0.61
CA ARG A 67 -22.78 -2.51 1.02
C ARG A 67 -23.27 -1.71 -0.19
N ASP A 68 -24.47 -1.14 -0.12
CA ASP A 68 -24.92 -0.17 -1.12
C ASP A 68 -24.17 1.16 -1.00
N LEU A 69 -24.23 2.00 -2.05
CA LEU A 69 -23.48 3.26 -2.10
C LEU A 69 -23.83 4.22 -0.96
N SER A 70 -25.08 4.20 -0.49
CA SER A 70 -25.52 5.02 0.65
C SER A 70 -24.88 4.54 1.96
N GLN A 71 -24.87 3.23 2.19
CA GLN A 71 -24.21 2.61 3.35
C GLN A 71 -22.70 2.81 3.32
N ILE A 72 -22.06 2.70 2.13
CA ILE A 72 -20.62 3.02 1.95
C ILE A 72 -20.38 4.46 2.38
N TRP A 73 -21.19 5.41 1.90
CA TRP A 73 -21.04 6.82 2.22
C TRP A 73 -21.22 7.10 3.71
N HIS A 74 -22.30 6.58 4.32
CA HIS A 74 -22.56 6.78 5.75
C HIS A 74 -21.46 6.15 6.63
N THR A 75 -20.98 4.95 6.27
CA THR A 75 -19.86 4.33 7.00
C THR A 75 -18.58 5.16 6.85
N ALA A 76 -18.28 5.62 5.65
CA ALA A 76 -17.07 6.39 5.37
C ALA A 76 -17.04 7.73 6.11
N GLN A 77 -18.21 8.35 6.38
CA GLN A 77 -18.27 9.57 7.21
C GLN A 77 -17.74 9.36 8.63
N HIS A 78 -17.76 8.14 9.15
CA HIS A 78 -17.31 7.81 10.50
C HIS A 78 -15.90 7.21 10.52
N ILE A 79 -15.52 6.46 9.46
CA ILE A 79 -14.27 5.73 9.43
C ILE A 79 -13.77 5.54 7.99
N ASP A 80 -12.46 5.73 7.77
CA ASP A 80 -11.75 5.41 6.53
C ASP A 80 -12.26 6.15 5.27
N LEU A 81 -12.68 7.41 5.46
CA LEU A 81 -13.21 8.28 4.39
C LEU A 81 -12.25 8.41 3.19
N VAL A 82 -10.96 8.36 3.44
CA VAL A 82 -9.89 8.43 2.42
C VAL A 82 -9.97 7.32 1.36
N HIS A 83 -10.68 6.22 1.64
CA HIS A 83 -10.88 5.12 0.73
C HIS A 83 -12.34 5.02 0.19
N ALA A 84 -13.23 5.95 0.55
CA ALA A 84 -14.65 5.89 0.15
C ALA A 84 -14.86 5.72 -1.36
N LEU A 85 -14.13 6.50 -2.17
CA LEU A 85 -14.18 6.38 -3.63
C LEU A 85 -13.72 4.99 -4.11
N TYR A 86 -12.69 4.43 -3.48
CA TYR A 86 -12.23 3.09 -3.83
C TYR A 86 -13.28 2.02 -3.50
N TYR A 87 -13.95 2.11 -2.36
CA TYR A 87 -15.04 1.18 -1.99
C TYR A 87 -16.22 1.26 -2.95
N ALA A 88 -16.60 2.47 -3.39
CA ALA A 88 -17.63 2.65 -4.39
C ALA A 88 -17.23 2.02 -5.75
N VAL A 89 -15.98 2.20 -6.20
CA VAL A 89 -15.45 1.54 -7.41
C VAL A 89 -15.48 0.02 -7.26
N MET A 90 -15.10 -0.52 -6.09
CA MET A 90 -15.12 -1.96 -5.85
C MET A 90 -16.54 -2.52 -5.74
N HIS A 91 -17.51 -1.77 -5.22
CA HIS A 91 -18.92 -2.11 -5.22
C HIS A 91 -19.42 -2.35 -6.66
N GLU A 92 -19.17 -1.40 -7.57
CA GLU A 92 -19.55 -1.54 -8.99
C GLU A 92 -18.85 -2.73 -9.66
N ILE A 93 -17.56 -2.94 -9.38
CA ILE A 93 -16.80 -4.08 -9.92
C ILE A 93 -17.39 -5.41 -9.42
N PHE A 94 -17.76 -5.51 -8.15
CA PHE A 94 -18.38 -6.71 -7.60
C PHE A 94 -19.79 -6.95 -8.16
N GLY A 95 -20.54 -5.87 -8.38
CA GLY A 95 -21.86 -5.95 -9.05
C GLY A 95 -21.77 -6.49 -10.47
N LEU A 96 -20.73 -6.11 -11.23
CA LEU A 96 -20.55 -6.52 -12.62
C LEU A 96 -19.92 -7.91 -12.79
N PHE A 97 -18.97 -8.28 -11.96
CA PHE A 97 -18.11 -9.46 -12.17
C PHE A 97 -18.22 -10.51 -11.06
N GLY A 98 -19.04 -10.24 -10.04
CA GLY A 98 -19.13 -11.07 -8.84
C GLY A 98 -17.98 -10.82 -7.86
N ALA A 99 -18.25 -11.05 -6.57
CA ALA A 99 -17.27 -10.89 -5.51
C ALA A 99 -16.34 -12.11 -5.39
N GLY A 100 -15.07 -11.87 -5.15
CA GLY A 100 -14.07 -12.94 -4.94
C GLY A 100 -12.65 -12.39 -4.89
N LEU A 101 -11.69 -13.22 -4.48
CA LEU A 101 -10.28 -12.82 -4.36
C LEU A 101 -9.68 -12.33 -5.68
N LEU A 102 -10.05 -12.95 -6.81
CA LEU A 102 -9.59 -12.51 -8.11
C LEU A 102 -10.14 -11.13 -8.44
N THR A 103 -11.45 -10.94 -8.33
CA THR A 103 -12.13 -9.67 -8.62
C THR A 103 -11.65 -8.56 -7.68
N LEU A 104 -11.35 -8.89 -6.43
CA LEU A 104 -10.81 -7.95 -5.44
C LEU A 104 -9.42 -7.43 -5.84
N ARG A 105 -8.54 -8.27 -6.39
CA ARG A 105 -7.12 -7.96 -6.63
C ARG A 105 -6.80 -7.60 -8.08
N LEU A 106 -7.58 -8.08 -9.04
CA LEU A 106 -7.34 -7.84 -10.47
C LEU A 106 -7.27 -6.36 -10.85
N PRO A 107 -8.10 -5.45 -10.32
CA PRO A 107 -8.00 -4.02 -10.58
C PRO A 107 -6.62 -3.45 -10.23
N SER A 108 -6.00 -3.91 -9.13
CA SER A 108 -4.65 -3.51 -8.74
C SER A 108 -3.57 -4.04 -9.68
N VAL A 109 -3.72 -5.28 -10.19
CA VAL A 109 -2.80 -5.84 -11.21
C VAL A 109 -2.86 -5.01 -12.48
N LEU A 110 -4.06 -4.69 -12.96
CA LEU A 110 -4.24 -3.90 -14.18
C LEU A 110 -3.70 -2.47 -14.02
N ALA A 111 -4.01 -1.82 -12.90
CA ALA A 111 -3.51 -0.47 -12.61
C ALA A 111 -1.97 -0.45 -12.57
N MET A 112 -1.34 -1.42 -11.90
CA MET A 112 0.12 -1.51 -11.83
C MET A 112 0.76 -1.80 -13.19
N SER A 113 0.07 -2.58 -14.03
CA SER A 113 0.53 -2.86 -15.40
C SER A 113 0.51 -1.60 -16.28
N VAL A 114 -0.53 -0.79 -16.13
CA VAL A 114 -0.64 0.53 -16.78
C VAL A 114 0.42 1.50 -16.23
N ALA A 115 0.74 1.45 -14.93
CA ALA A 115 1.84 2.21 -14.33
C ALA A 115 3.19 1.81 -14.94
N ALA A 116 3.49 0.51 -15.08
CA ALA A 116 4.73 0.02 -15.66
C ALA A 116 4.95 0.51 -17.10
N SER A 117 3.89 0.54 -17.90
CA SER A 117 3.91 1.14 -19.25
C SER A 117 4.21 2.63 -19.20
N GLY A 118 3.61 3.36 -18.28
CA GLY A 118 3.85 4.78 -18.06
C GLY A 118 5.30 5.08 -17.64
N VAL A 119 5.89 4.26 -16.77
CA VAL A 119 7.31 4.32 -16.38
C VAL A 119 8.21 4.11 -17.59
N GLY A 120 7.89 3.10 -18.43
CA GLY A 120 8.59 2.86 -19.70
C GLY A 120 8.57 4.09 -20.61
N LEU A 121 7.40 4.71 -20.79
CA LEU A 121 7.24 5.92 -21.62
C LEU A 121 7.95 7.14 -21.03
N LEU A 122 7.94 7.32 -19.72
CA LEU A 122 8.72 8.35 -19.04
C LEU A 122 10.22 8.18 -19.31
N GLY A 123 10.75 6.97 -19.13
CA GLY A 123 12.14 6.65 -19.42
C GLY A 123 12.50 6.83 -20.88
N LEU A 124 11.63 6.44 -21.83
CA LEU A 124 11.78 6.68 -23.26
C LEU A 124 11.93 8.17 -23.56
N ARG A 125 11.07 9.00 -22.97
CA ARG A 125 11.04 10.45 -23.21
C ARG A 125 12.25 11.16 -22.59
N LEU A 126 12.67 10.77 -21.39
CA LEU A 126 13.71 11.43 -20.60
C LEU A 126 15.13 10.95 -20.92
N ALA A 127 15.32 9.68 -21.25
CA ALA A 127 16.65 9.09 -21.47
C ALA A 127 16.78 8.28 -22.77
N GLY A 128 15.66 7.85 -23.37
CA GLY A 128 15.60 7.15 -24.65
C GLY A 128 15.10 5.70 -24.56
N PRO A 129 14.98 5.02 -25.73
CA PRO A 129 14.19 3.79 -25.81
C PRO A 129 14.72 2.65 -24.94
N ARG A 130 16.04 2.43 -24.87
CA ARG A 130 16.63 1.38 -24.03
C ARG A 130 16.43 1.68 -22.53
N ALA A 131 16.71 2.91 -22.11
CA ALA A 131 16.50 3.32 -20.73
C ALA A 131 15.02 3.21 -20.33
N GLY A 132 14.10 3.56 -21.23
CA GLY A 132 12.67 3.41 -21.02
C GLY A 132 12.24 1.94 -20.86
N LEU A 133 12.69 1.08 -21.77
CA LEU A 133 12.40 -0.36 -21.66
C LEU A 133 12.94 -0.94 -20.35
N LEU A 134 14.18 -0.64 -20.01
CA LEU A 134 14.80 -1.13 -18.77
C LEU A 134 14.08 -0.60 -17.52
N ALA A 135 13.71 0.68 -17.49
CA ALA A 135 12.95 1.26 -16.39
C ALA A 135 11.58 0.57 -16.22
N GLY A 136 10.85 0.40 -17.34
CA GLY A 136 9.56 -0.28 -17.34
C GLY A 136 9.65 -1.75 -16.88
N LEU A 137 10.71 -2.47 -17.25
CA LEU A 137 10.93 -3.86 -16.83
C LEU A 137 11.42 -3.97 -15.38
N VAL A 138 12.21 -3.03 -14.90
CA VAL A 138 12.67 -3.00 -13.49
C VAL A 138 11.51 -2.71 -12.54
N PHE A 139 10.58 -1.84 -12.92
CA PHE A 139 9.48 -1.42 -12.06
C PHE A 139 8.68 -2.59 -11.45
N PRO A 140 8.14 -3.55 -12.22
CA PRO A 140 7.41 -4.70 -11.67
C PRO A 140 8.28 -5.71 -10.91
N LEU A 141 9.59 -5.61 -10.98
CA LEU A 141 10.50 -6.46 -10.21
C LEU A 141 10.73 -5.94 -8.79
N LEU A 142 10.39 -4.69 -8.52
CA LEU A 142 10.51 -4.11 -7.18
C LEU A 142 9.54 -4.81 -6.21
N PRO A 143 10.00 -5.30 -5.03
CA PRO A 143 9.16 -6.06 -4.11
C PRO A 143 7.88 -5.32 -3.67
N GLN A 144 7.95 -4.01 -3.45
CA GLN A 144 6.78 -3.21 -3.08
C GLN A 144 5.76 -3.15 -4.23
N VAL A 145 6.21 -2.98 -5.47
CA VAL A 145 5.34 -2.99 -6.65
C VAL A 145 4.61 -4.33 -6.79
N GLN A 146 5.33 -5.46 -6.62
CA GLN A 146 4.72 -6.80 -6.64
C GLN A 146 3.71 -6.99 -5.51
N LYS A 147 4.04 -6.54 -4.29
CA LYS A 147 3.17 -6.65 -3.12
C LYS A 147 1.84 -5.95 -3.35
N TYR A 148 1.89 -4.68 -3.77
CA TYR A 148 0.69 -3.85 -3.93
C TYR A 148 -0.03 -4.05 -5.27
N ALA A 149 0.60 -4.71 -6.25
CA ALA A 149 -0.10 -5.22 -7.42
C ALA A 149 -1.11 -6.34 -7.09
N GLN A 150 -0.89 -7.08 -5.99
CA GLN A 150 -1.74 -8.18 -5.54
C GLN A 150 -2.51 -7.84 -4.26
N GLU A 151 -2.95 -6.61 -4.11
CA GLU A 151 -3.65 -6.15 -2.93
C GLU A 151 -4.96 -5.45 -3.29
N GLY A 152 -6.07 -5.83 -2.66
CA GLY A 152 -7.39 -5.25 -2.84
C GLY A 152 -7.52 -3.88 -2.15
N ARG A 153 -6.63 -2.91 -2.51
CA ARG A 153 -6.61 -1.54 -1.98
C ARG A 153 -6.28 -0.55 -3.10
N SER A 154 -6.52 0.74 -2.87
CA SER A 154 -6.38 1.81 -3.88
C SER A 154 -4.95 2.11 -4.34
N TYR A 155 -3.91 1.64 -3.63
CA TYR A 155 -2.51 2.10 -3.80
C TYR A 155 -1.96 1.87 -5.21
N ALA A 156 -2.30 0.77 -5.86
CA ALA A 156 -1.90 0.50 -7.25
C ALA A 156 -2.54 1.47 -8.24
N MET A 157 -3.82 1.83 -8.03
CA MET A 157 -4.54 2.82 -8.85
C MET A 157 -3.92 4.21 -8.67
N VAL A 158 -3.61 4.60 -7.42
CA VAL A 158 -2.91 5.85 -7.10
C VAL A 158 -1.56 5.91 -7.81
N CYS A 159 -0.77 4.81 -7.73
CA CYS A 159 0.53 4.73 -8.39
C CYS A 159 0.40 4.90 -9.90
N ALA A 160 -0.59 4.27 -10.54
CA ALA A 160 -0.87 4.44 -11.97
C ALA A 160 -1.23 5.88 -12.31
N LEU A 161 -2.15 6.49 -11.59
CA LEU A 161 -2.59 7.86 -11.82
C LEU A 161 -1.45 8.87 -11.63
N VAL A 162 -0.64 8.74 -10.58
CA VAL A 162 0.55 9.59 -10.36
C VAL A 162 1.56 9.38 -11.48
N THR A 163 1.78 8.15 -11.95
CA THR A 163 2.67 7.87 -13.10
C THR A 163 2.20 8.61 -14.35
N TRP A 164 0.91 8.52 -14.67
CA TRP A 164 0.36 9.17 -15.87
C TRP A 164 0.25 10.68 -15.72
N ALA A 165 -0.02 11.21 -14.53
CA ALA A 165 0.08 12.64 -14.23
C ALA A 165 1.52 13.15 -14.42
N THR A 166 2.52 12.39 -13.96
CA THR A 166 3.94 12.67 -14.17
C THR A 166 4.29 12.66 -15.65
N TYR A 167 3.75 11.72 -16.42
CA TYR A 167 3.92 11.70 -17.87
C TYR A 167 3.28 12.92 -18.53
N ALA A 168 2.06 13.30 -18.13
CA ALA A 168 1.36 14.48 -18.61
C ALA A 168 2.14 15.78 -18.27
N LEU A 169 2.71 15.87 -17.07
CA LEU A 169 3.61 16.97 -16.67
C LEU A 169 4.77 17.11 -17.65
N VAL A 170 5.56 16.04 -17.84
CA VAL A 170 6.74 16.03 -18.73
C VAL A 170 6.33 16.32 -20.18
N ALA A 171 5.20 15.78 -20.62
CA ALA A 171 4.65 16.02 -21.95
C ALA A 171 4.09 17.43 -22.13
N GLY A 172 3.64 18.08 -21.05
CA GLY A 172 3.07 19.41 -21.05
C GLY A 172 4.10 20.54 -21.13
N VAL A 173 5.30 20.34 -20.56
CA VAL A 173 6.34 21.39 -20.48
C VAL A 173 6.72 21.99 -21.83
N PRO A 174 6.90 21.22 -22.93
CA PRO A 174 7.21 21.82 -24.26
C PRO A 174 6.02 22.52 -24.92
N HIS A 175 4.79 22.25 -24.43
CA HIS A 175 3.57 22.71 -25.07
C HIS A 175 2.78 23.61 -24.13
N ARG A 176 2.36 24.78 -24.64
CA ARG A 176 1.62 25.78 -23.83
C ARG A 176 0.10 25.59 -23.85
N THR A 177 -0.40 24.39 -24.20
CA THR A 177 -1.83 24.09 -24.33
C THR A 177 -2.50 23.87 -22.99
N ARG A 178 -3.55 24.63 -22.68
CA ARG A 178 -4.25 24.62 -21.38
C ARG A 178 -4.87 23.25 -21.05
N TRP A 179 -5.39 22.52 -22.06
CA TRP A 179 -6.03 21.23 -21.84
C TRP A 179 -5.09 20.17 -21.23
N ARG A 180 -3.79 20.22 -21.54
CA ARG A 180 -2.78 19.29 -20.97
C ARG A 180 -2.61 19.49 -19.47
N TRP A 181 -2.70 20.73 -19.01
CA TRP A 181 -2.65 21.04 -17.59
C TRP A 181 -3.96 20.67 -16.89
N ALA A 182 -5.11 20.78 -17.58
CA ALA A 182 -6.38 20.28 -17.09
C ALA A 182 -6.36 18.74 -16.93
N VAL A 183 -5.84 18.00 -17.92
CA VAL A 183 -5.65 16.55 -17.81
C VAL A 183 -4.72 16.18 -16.66
N TYR A 184 -3.59 16.88 -16.53
CA TYR A 184 -2.69 16.71 -15.39
C TYR A 184 -3.41 16.92 -14.06
N GLY A 185 -4.12 18.03 -13.92
CA GLY A 185 -4.85 18.36 -12.70
C GLY A 185 -5.95 17.36 -12.39
N ALA A 186 -6.76 16.96 -13.38
CA ALA A 186 -7.81 15.98 -13.20
C ALA A 186 -7.26 14.60 -12.78
N THR A 187 -6.16 14.14 -13.41
CA THR A 187 -5.52 12.88 -13.07
C THR A 187 -4.92 12.91 -11.67
N MET A 188 -4.28 14.03 -11.28
CA MET A 188 -3.77 14.20 -9.92
C MET A 188 -4.87 14.29 -8.89
N LEU A 189 -5.96 15.01 -9.18
CA LEU A 189 -7.11 15.09 -8.28
C LEU A 189 -7.74 13.70 -8.05
N LEU A 190 -7.93 12.93 -9.12
CA LEU A 190 -8.44 11.57 -9.02
C LEU A 190 -7.51 10.68 -8.16
N ALA A 191 -6.19 10.81 -8.31
CA ALA A 191 -5.23 10.12 -7.45
C ALA A 191 -5.39 10.52 -5.98
N CYS A 192 -5.56 11.83 -5.70
CA CYS A 192 -5.76 12.34 -4.35
C CYS A 192 -7.11 11.91 -3.74
N LEU A 193 -8.16 11.81 -4.54
CA LEU A 193 -9.47 11.32 -4.08
C LEU A 193 -9.49 9.80 -3.81
N LEU A 194 -8.60 9.03 -4.44
CA LEU A 194 -8.39 7.61 -4.10
C LEU A 194 -7.48 7.41 -2.89
N HIS A 195 -6.59 8.36 -2.60
CA HIS A 195 -5.77 8.41 -1.39
C HIS A 195 -5.11 9.78 -1.24
N GLU A 196 -5.45 10.51 -0.19
CA GLU A 196 -5.07 11.91 0.02
C GLU A 196 -3.56 12.20 -0.05
N PHE A 197 -2.70 11.25 0.40
CA PHE A 197 -1.25 11.43 0.36
C PHE A 197 -0.63 11.42 -1.05
N ALA A 198 -1.41 11.17 -2.11
CA ALA A 198 -0.99 11.44 -3.46
C ALA A 198 -0.66 12.93 -3.71
N VAL A 199 -1.22 13.83 -2.91
CA VAL A 199 -0.94 15.29 -2.95
C VAL A 199 0.54 15.60 -2.77
N LEU A 200 1.30 14.77 -2.05
CA LEU A 200 2.74 14.94 -1.84
C LEU A 200 3.53 14.87 -3.14
N ALA A 201 3.01 14.21 -4.18
CA ALA A 201 3.61 14.21 -5.51
C ALA A 201 3.63 15.60 -6.15
N LEU A 202 2.71 16.51 -5.80
CA LEU A 202 2.72 17.90 -6.26
C LEU A 202 4.01 18.61 -5.82
N ALA A 203 4.46 18.39 -4.58
CA ALA A 203 5.72 18.96 -4.10
C ALA A 203 6.91 18.48 -4.94
N ALA A 204 6.96 17.17 -5.22
CA ALA A 204 7.99 16.59 -6.09
C ALA A 204 7.94 17.16 -7.51
N HIS A 205 6.76 17.33 -8.08
CA HIS A 205 6.57 17.93 -9.41
C HIS A 205 6.99 19.42 -9.43
N GLY A 206 6.66 20.18 -8.38
CA GLY A 206 7.07 21.58 -8.24
C GLY A 206 8.59 21.74 -8.20
N ILE A 207 9.27 20.94 -7.38
CA ILE A 207 10.73 20.91 -7.31
C ILE A 207 11.34 20.48 -8.65
N THR A 208 10.75 19.48 -9.33
CA THR A 208 11.17 19.04 -10.67
C THR A 208 11.18 20.21 -11.66
N LEU A 209 10.10 20.99 -11.72
CA LEU A 209 9.97 22.13 -12.61
C LEU A 209 10.95 23.26 -12.23
N ALA A 210 11.11 23.55 -10.95
CA ALA A 210 12.04 24.56 -10.44
C ALA A 210 13.50 24.21 -10.78
N VAL A 211 13.95 22.97 -10.48
CA VAL A 211 15.31 22.48 -10.79
C VAL A 211 15.54 22.42 -12.31
N SER A 212 14.52 22.11 -13.08
CA SER A 212 14.56 22.10 -14.55
C SER A 212 14.57 23.50 -15.15
N ARG A 213 14.38 24.55 -14.35
CA ARG A 213 14.35 25.96 -14.78
C ARG A 213 13.37 26.21 -15.94
N VAL A 214 12.16 25.63 -15.81
CA VAL A 214 11.14 25.78 -16.85
C VAL A 214 10.69 27.27 -16.99
N PRO A 215 10.17 27.68 -18.16
CA PRO A 215 9.67 29.04 -18.34
C PRO A 215 8.53 29.41 -17.37
N ARG A 216 8.51 30.66 -16.91
CA ARG A 216 7.48 31.18 -15.99
C ARG A 216 6.03 30.84 -16.38
N PRO A 217 5.63 30.92 -17.69
CA PRO A 217 4.26 30.55 -18.09
C PRO A 217 3.91 29.07 -17.79
N VAL A 218 4.89 28.14 -17.93
CA VAL A 218 4.72 26.73 -17.59
C VAL A 218 4.52 26.56 -16.07
N LEU A 219 5.35 27.24 -15.28
CA LEU A 219 5.23 27.20 -13.83
C LEU A 219 3.87 27.77 -13.37
N LYS A 220 3.40 28.90 -13.93
CA LYS A 220 2.08 29.47 -13.63
C LYS A 220 0.95 28.51 -13.99
N ALA A 221 1.01 27.84 -15.16
CA ALA A 221 -0.01 26.89 -15.58
C ALA A 221 -0.04 25.64 -14.67
N TRP A 222 1.13 25.13 -14.29
CA TRP A 222 1.22 24.05 -13.31
C TRP A 222 0.71 24.48 -11.92
N SER A 223 1.09 25.67 -11.43
CA SER A 223 0.63 26.17 -10.13
C SER A 223 -0.90 26.33 -10.09
N ALA A 224 -1.52 26.78 -11.19
CA ALA A 224 -2.99 26.85 -11.27
C ALA A 224 -3.63 25.44 -11.21
N ALA A 225 -3.07 24.47 -11.93
CA ALA A 225 -3.55 23.07 -11.88
C ALA A 225 -3.35 22.47 -10.47
N ALA A 226 -2.19 22.69 -9.84
CA ALA A 226 -1.91 22.23 -8.48
C ALA A 226 -2.84 22.87 -7.45
N ALA A 227 -3.11 24.16 -7.57
CA ALA A 227 -4.08 24.85 -6.72
C ALA A 227 -5.50 24.27 -6.89
N GLY A 228 -5.90 23.95 -8.13
CA GLY A 228 -7.16 23.26 -8.40
C GLY A 228 -7.24 21.87 -7.75
N VAL A 229 -6.14 21.10 -7.77
CA VAL A 229 -6.05 19.80 -7.08
C VAL A 229 -6.20 19.97 -5.57
N VAL A 230 -5.48 20.93 -4.96
CA VAL A 230 -5.56 21.17 -3.53
C VAL A 230 -6.96 21.65 -3.13
N ALA A 231 -7.57 22.54 -3.92
CA ALA A 231 -8.94 23.00 -3.67
C ALA A 231 -9.96 21.85 -3.80
N GLY A 232 -9.82 20.97 -4.81
CA GLY A 232 -10.70 19.81 -4.99
C GLY A 232 -10.50 18.72 -3.93
N LEU A 233 -9.31 18.61 -3.36
CA LEU A 233 -9.00 17.68 -2.26
C LEU A 233 -9.48 18.23 -0.90
N SER A 234 -9.54 19.54 -0.72
CA SER A 234 -9.77 20.16 0.60
C SER A 234 -11.01 19.67 1.34
N PRO A 235 -12.18 19.39 0.71
CA PRO A 235 -13.33 18.84 1.43
C PRO A 235 -13.01 17.46 2.03
N LEU A 236 -12.36 16.58 1.27
CA LEU A 236 -11.95 15.26 1.76
C LEU A 236 -10.97 15.39 2.92
N ALA A 237 -9.94 16.22 2.77
CA ALA A 237 -8.90 16.40 3.80
C ALA A 237 -9.46 16.99 5.10
N VAL A 238 -10.42 17.92 5.03
CA VAL A 238 -11.07 18.50 6.23
C VAL A 238 -11.92 17.45 6.95
N LEU A 239 -12.70 16.67 6.20
CA LEU A 239 -13.56 15.64 6.78
C LEU A 239 -12.76 14.48 7.35
N SER A 240 -11.71 14.02 6.66
CA SER A 240 -10.84 12.92 7.12
C SER A 240 -10.00 13.30 8.34
N ALA A 241 -9.59 14.56 8.46
CA ALA A 241 -8.83 15.03 9.62
C ALA A 241 -9.58 14.89 10.95
N GLY A 242 -10.93 14.94 10.90
CA GLY A 242 -11.80 14.71 12.07
C GLY A 242 -11.92 13.24 12.47
N GLN A 243 -11.48 12.30 11.62
CA GLN A 243 -11.53 10.87 11.92
C GLN A 243 -10.28 10.49 12.74
N SER A 244 -10.46 10.37 14.04
CA SER A 244 -9.41 9.95 14.97
C SER A 244 -9.37 8.43 15.09
N GLU A 245 -8.98 7.73 14.01
CA GLU A 245 -8.53 6.35 14.23
C GLU A 245 -7.24 6.36 15.03
N PRO A 246 -7.13 5.50 16.06
CA PRO A 246 -5.86 5.34 16.75
C PRO A 246 -4.85 4.76 15.75
N VAL A 247 -3.96 5.62 15.24
CA VAL A 247 -2.84 5.25 14.37
C VAL A 247 -1.74 4.49 15.13
N SER A 248 -2.08 3.91 16.27
CA SER A 248 -1.17 3.15 17.15
C SER A 248 -0.50 1.96 16.44
N TRP A 249 -1.13 1.41 15.40
CA TRP A 249 -0.56 0.34 14.58
C TRP A 249 0.56 0.81 13.62
N ILE A 250 0.71 2.13 13.38
CA ILE A 250 1.71 2.70 12.46
C ILE A 250 3.10 2.78 13.12
N GLY A 251 3.22 2.54 14.41
CA GLY A 251 4.41 2.79 15.24
C GLY A 251 5.57 1.79 15.15
N GLY A 252 5.83 1.12 14.03
CA GLY A 252 6.95 0.17 13.94
C GLY A 252 8.15 0.71 13.14
N PRO A 253 9.40 0.66 13.68
CA PRO A 253 10.61 1.11 12.99
C PRO A 253 10.99 0.28 11.76
N VAL A 254 10.32 -0.85 11.52
CA VAL A 254 10.72 -1.88 10.54
C VAL A 254 10.51 -1.46 9.08
N ARG A 255 9.73 -0.41 8.80
CA ARG A 255 9.37 -0.01 7.41
C ARG A 255 10.27 1.07 6.81
N LEU A 256 11.01 1.78 7.65
CA LEU A 256 11.96 2.82 7.24
C LEU A 256 13.12 2.30 6.38
N PRO A 257 13.71 1.10 6.62
CA PRO A 257 14.84 0.62 5.85
C PRO A 257 14.59 0.50 4.34
N TYR A 258 13.42 0.07 3.92
CA TYR A 258 13.10 -0.06 2.48
C TYR A 258 13.09 1.29 1.77
N PHE A 259 12.50 2.30 2.38
CA PHE A 259 12.52 3.67 1.86
C PHE A 259 13.95 4.21 1.79
N LEU A 260 14.74 4.05 2.85
CA LEU A 260 16.13 4.51 2.90
C LEU A 260 17.01 3.82 1.85
N VAL A 261 16.90 2.49 1.70
CA VAL A 261 17.66 1.74 0.68
C VAL A 261 17.28 2.22 -0.72
N GLY A 262 15.99 2.36 -1.02
CA GLY A 262 15.53 2.90 -2.30
C GLY A 262 16.06 4.30 -2.57
N ALA A 263 16.00 5.18 -1.57
CA ALA A 263 16.51 6.56 -1.66
C ALA A 263 18.03 6.58 -1.89
N VAL A 264 18.82 5.82 -1.14
CA VAL A 264 20.29 5.73 -1.28
C VAL A 264 20.68 5.21 -2.66
N VAL A 265 20.07 4.10 -3.10
CA VAL A 265 20.34 3.53 -4.43
C VAL A 265 19.94 4.52 -5.53
N GLY A 266 18.77 5.15 -5.42
CA GLY A 266 18.30 6.13 -6.40
C GLY A 266 19.22 7.35 -6.49
N VAL A 267 19.62 7.93 -5.35
CA VAL A 267 20.55 9.07 -5.31
C VAL A 267 21.92 8.67 -5.87
N ALA A 268 22.45 7.50 -5.51
CA ALA A 268 23.71 6.99 -6.06
C ALA A 268 23.65 6.85 -7.60
N CYS A 269 22.55 6.33 -8.12
CA CYS A 269 22.34 6.27 -9.59
C CYS A 269 22.25 7.66 -10.22
N ALA A 270 21.67 8.65 -9.52
CA ALA A 270 21.54 10.02 -10.02
C ALA A 270 22.86 10.78 -10.14
N LEU A 271 23.92 10.36 -9.41
CA LEU A 271 25.26 10.90 -9.53
C LEU A 271 25.96 10.52 -10.85
N THR A 272 25.42 9.53 -11.59
CA THR A 272 25.93 9.21 -12.93
C THR A 272 25.61 10.33 -13.94
N PRO A 273 26.53 10.68 -14.86
CA PRO A 273 26.29 11.72 -15.86
C PRO A 273 25.31 11.23 -16.92
N LEU A 274 24.02 11.28 -16.59
CA LEU A 274 22.93 10.86 -17.46
C LEU A 274 22.69 11.90 -18.57
N ARG A 275 22.50 11.42 -19.80
CA ARG A 275 22.16 12.29 -20.94
C ARG A 275 20.81 12.94 -20.75
N ARG A 276 20.77 14.26 -20.75
CA ARG A 276 19.52 15.04 -20.72
C ARG A 276 18.88 15.04 -22.11
N ARG A 277 17.59 14.63 -22.16
CA ARG A 277 16.76 14.75 -23.36
C ARG A 277 15.55 15.63 -23.03
N GLY A 278 15.50 16.81 -23.62
CA GLY A 278 14.39 17.75 -23.42
C GLY A 278 14.54 18.69 -22.20
N PRO A 279 13.50 19.48 -21.92
CA PRO A 279 13.53 20.52 -20.89
C PRO A 279 13.59 19.99 -19.46
N VAL A 280 13.05 18.79 -19.20
CA VAL A 280 13.09 18.13 -17.91
C VAL A 280 14.17 17.04 -17.93
N GLY A 281 15.10 17.06 -16.97
CA GLY A 281 16.12 16.04 -16.81
C GLY A 281 15.57 14.83 -16.06
N LEU A 282 16.07 13.61 -16.36
CA LEU A 282 15.63 12.40 -15.69
C LEU A 282 15.87 12.46 -14.18
N SER A 283 17.09 12.82 -13.73
CA SER A 283 17.41 12.93 -12.30
C SER A 283 16.64 14.07 -11.63
N ALA A 284 16.35 15.17 -12.35
CA ALA A 284 15.56 16.28 -11.85
C ALA A 284 14.09 15.89 -11.57
N LEU A 285 13.58 14.85 -12.20
CA LEU A 285 12.26 14.27 -11.95
C LEU A 285 12.34 13.12 -10.94
N ALA A 286 13.22 12.16 -11.19
CA ALA A 286 13.21 10.88 -10.48
C ALA A 286 13.65 11.01 -9.01
N VAL A 287 14.61 11.91 -8.69
CA VAL A 287 15.04 12.10 -7.30
C VAL A 287 13.96 12.77 -6.45
N PRO A 288 13.32 13.88 -6.86
CA PRO A 288 12.23 14.45 -6.07
C PRO A 288 11.06 13.50 -5.87
N ILE A 289 10.61 12.75 -6.88
CA ILE A 289 9.46 11.85 -6.73
C ILE A 289 9.80 10.65 -5.85
N LEU A 290 11.04 10.20 -5.84
CA LEU A 290 11.52 9.13 -4.95
C LEU A 290 11.62 9.59 -3.49
N VAL A 291 12.23 10.75 -3.24
CA VAL A 291 12.67 11.14 -1.90
C VAL A 291 11.65 12.03 -1.20
N LEU A 292 11.11 13.01 -1.90
CA LEU A 292 10.37 14.10 -1.26
C LEU A 292 9.04 13.67 -0.63
N PRO A 293 8.18 12.85 -1.26
CA PRO A 293 6.94 12.42 -0.63
C PRO A 293 7.18 11.63 0.66
N GLY A 294 8.12 10.69 0.65
CA GLY A 294 8.49 9.91 1.83
C GLY A 294 9.09 10.77 2.95
N LEU A 295 9.96 11.73 2.59
CA LEU A 295 10.56 12.66 3.54
C LEU A 295 9.50 13.56 4.19
N LEU A 296 8.57 14.12 3.39
CA LEU A 296 7.50 14.96 3.92
C LEU A 296 6.57 14.17 4.85
N LEU A 297 6.26 12.92 4.50
CA LEU A 297 5.46 12.05 5.34
C LEU A 297 6.19 11.67 6.64
N LEU A 298 7.52 11.46 6.59
CA LEU A 298 8.34 11.24 7.78
C LEU A 298 8.35 12.48 8.69
N ILE A 299 8.49 13.67 8.11
CA ILE A 299 8.43 14.93 8.88
C ILE A 299 7.06 15.09 9.54
N ALA A 300 5.98 14.85 8.79
CA ALA A 300 4.62 14.88 9.35
C ALA A 300 4.45 13.86 10.48
N SER A 301 5.15 12.73 10.40
CA SER A 301 5.12 11.67 11.41
C SER A 301 5.79 12.04 12.74
N LEU A 302 6.51 13.16 12.79
CA LEU A 302 7.01 13.72 14.07
C LEU A 302 5.90 14.26 14.96
N VAL A 303 4.75 14.64 14.33
CA VAL A 303 3.56 15.15 15.04
C VAL A 303 2.53 14.06 15.25
N LYS A 304 2.21 13.30 14.20
CA LYS A 304 1.25 12.18 14.22
C LYS A 304 1.85 11.03 13.41
N PRO A 305 1.93 9.79 13.90
CA PRO A 305 2.54 8.68 13.17
C PRO A 305 1.74 8.38 11.89
N LEU A 306 2.22 8.87 10.74
CA LEU A 306 1.53 8.78 9.44
C LEU A 306 2.35 8.00 8.41
N PHE A 307 3.65 7.73 8.66
CA PHE A 307 4.50 7.09 7.67
C PHE A 307 4.13 5.62 7.48
N VAL A 308 3.62 5.32 6.30
CA VAL A 308 3.39 3.96 5.81
C VAL A 308 3.94 3.89 4.37
N ASP A 309 4.74 2.87 4.09
CA ASP A 309 5.43 2.66 2.81
C ASP A 309 4.48 2.71 1.59
N ARG A 310 3.29 2.14 1.72
CA ARG A 310 2.28 2.10 0.66
C ARG A 310 1.71 3.47 0.27
N TYR A 311 1.76 4.45 1.15
CA TYR A 311 1.24 5.80 0.88
C TYR A 311 2.12 6.58 -0.11
N VAL A 312 3.37 6.19 -0.24
CA VAL A 312 4.36 6.79 -1.15
C VAL A 312 4.89 5.80 -2.19
N LEU A 313 4.14 4.73 -2.45
CA LEU A 313 4.48 3.67 -3.41
C LEU A 313 4.88 4.21 -4.79
N TYR A 314 4.28 5.29 -5.23
CA TYR A 314 4.64 5.96 -6.49
C TYR A 314 6.08 6.53 -6.51
N GLY A 315 6.77 6.60 -5.38
CA GLY A 315 8.19 6.89 -5.31
C GLY A 315 9.06 5.85 -6.06
N ASP A 316 8.60 4.62 -6.17
CA ASP A 316 9.26 3.53 -6.91
C ASP A 316 9.39 3.81 -8.43
N ILE A 317 8.59 4.73 -8.97
CA ILE A 317 8.77 5.30 -10.33
C ILE A 317 10.18 5.90 -10.46
N GLY A 318 10.60 6.67 -9.44
CA GLY A 318 11.93 7.29 -9.40
C GLY A 318 13.06 6.25 -9.37
N VAL A 319 12.92 5.21 -8.54
CA VAL A 319 13.88 4.08 -8.48
C VAL A 319 14.01 3.42 -9.84
N ALA A 320 12.89 3.04 -10.45
CA ALA A 320 12.89 2.35 -11.74
C ALA A 320 13.51 3.19 -12.88
N LEU A 321 13.18 4.50 -12.94
CA LEU A 321 13.74 5.42 -13.92
C LEU A 321 15.26 5.56 -13.77
N LEU A 322 15.76 5.72 -12.54
CA LEU A 322 17.18 5.88 -12.25
C LEU A 322 17.95 4.60 -12.56
N LEU A 323 17.45 3.45 -12.12
CA LEU A 323 18.07 2.15 -12.42
C LEU A 323 18.08 1.86 -13.92
N GLY A 324 16.96 2.07 -14.63
CA GLY A 324 16.88 1.86 -16.07
C GLY A 324 17.85 2.74 -16.86
N ALA A 325 17.97 4.01 -16.48
CA ALA A 325 18.93 4.93 -17.11
C ALA A 325 20.38 4.60 -16.76
N TRP A 326 20.65 4.19 -15.52
CA TRP A 326 21.95 3.73 -15.06
C TRP A 326 22.40 2.47 -15.82
N MET A 327 21.52 1.49 -15.96
CA MET A 327 21.78 0.26 -16.74
C MET A 327 22.08 0.59 -18.22
N ASP A 328 21.31 1.50 -18.87
CA ASP A 328 21.58 1.92 -20.26
C ASP A 328 22.92 2.66 -20.38
N TYR A 329 23.28 3.50 -19.40
CA TYR A 329 24.54 4.20 -19.36
C TYR A 329 25.74 3.23 -19.36
N PHE A 330 25.75 2.23 -18.49
CA PHE A 330 26.81 1.23 -18.43
C PHE A 330 26.81 0.32 -19.67
N HIS A 331 25.62 -0.05 -20.17
CA HIS A 331 25.53 -0.79 -21.42
C HIS A 331 26.22 -0.10 -22.59
N ARG A 332 26.20 1.23 -22.69
CA ARG A 332 26.84 1.99 -23.78
C ARG A 332 28.35 2.07 -23.66
N ARG A 333 28.93 1.91 -22.47
CA ARG A 333 30.36 2.04 -22.19
C ARG A 333 31.12 0.71 -22.21
N ARG A 334 30.61 -0.29 -22.90
CA ARG A 334 31.08 -1.69 -22.83
C ARG A 334 32.52 -1.90 -23.29
N THR A 335 33.32 -2.51 -22.41
CA THR A 335 34.39 -3.45 -22.76
C THR A 335 33.86 -4.89 -22.63
N ALA A 336 34.49 -5.88 -23.26
CA ALA A 336 34.07 -7.31 -23.15
C ALA A 336 33.93 -7.73 -21.65
N ARG A 337 34.88 -7.34 -20.81
CA ARG A 337 34.88 -7.63 -19.36
C ARG A 337 33.65 -7.03 -18.65
N THR A 338 33.26 -5.80 -18.97
CA THR A 338 32.10 -5.15 -18.34
C THR A 338 30.76 -5.78 -18.76
N VAL A 339 30.71 -6.43 -19.93
CA VAL A 339 29.54 -7.18 -20.40
C VAL A 339 29.28 -8.38 -19.48
N TRP A 340 30.29 -9.20 -19.23
CA TRP A 340 30.18 -10.38 -18.37
C TRP A 340 29.82 -10.00 -16.92
N ILE A 341 30.46 -8.96 -16.38
CA ILE A 341 30.13 -8.44 -15.04
C ILE A 341 28.68 -7.97 -14.97
N SER A 342 28.18 -7.27 -16.00
CA SER A 342 26.79 -6.79 -16.03
C SER A 342 25.78 -7.94 -16.10
N TRP A 343 26.07 -8.99 -16.87
CA TRP A 343 25.22 -10.18 -16.93
C TRP A 343 25.23 -10.94 -15.60
N ALA A 344 26.40 -11.15 -15.00
CA ALA A 344 26.52 -11.80 -13.69
C ALA A 344 25.76 -11.01 -12.61
N ALA A 345 25.89 -9.67 -12.58
CA ALA A 345 25.15 -8.82 -11.66
C ALA A 345 23.63 -8.85 -11.89
N ALA A 346 23.18 -8.88 -13.15
CA ALA A 346 21.76 -9.00 -13.47
C ALA A 346 21.18 -10.36 -13.03
N VAL A 347 21.91 -11.45 -13.29
CA VAL A 347 21.51 -12.80 -12.84
C VAL A 347 21.48 -12.88 -11.32
N ALA A 348 22.50 -12.34 -10.63
CA ALA A 348 22.53 -12.31 -9.16
C ALA A 348 21.37 -11.46 -8.59
N ALA A 349 21.06 -10.31 -9.19
CA ALA A 349 19.94 -9.49 -8.79
C ALA A 349 18.59 -10.19 -9.00
N LEU A 350 18.40 -10.86 -10.15
CA LEU A 350 17.19 -11.64 -10.40
C LEU A 350 17.08 -12.82 -9.44
N ALA A 351 18.17 -13.54 -9.17
CA ALA A 351 18.19 -14.62 -8.18
C ALA A 351 17.84 -14.11 -6.77
N ALA A 352 18.37 -12.95 -6.36
CA ALA A 352 18.06 -12.33 -5.08
C ALA A 352 16.58 -11.91 -4.96
N LEU A 353 15.90 -11.64 -6.07
CA LEU A 353 14.47 -11.28 -6.09
C LEU A 353 13.53 -12.49 -6.08
N VAL A 354 14.03 -13.71 -6.35
CA VAL A 354 13.19 -14.93 -6.36
C VAL A 354 12.58 -15.19 -4.98
N GLN A 355 13.39 -15.21 -3.94
CA GLN A 355 12.96 -15.48 -2.57
C GLN A 355 11.88 -14.48 -2.09
N PRO A 356 12.08 -13.14 -2.17
CA PRO A 356 11.03 -12.18 -1.83
C PRO A 356 9.76 -12.36 -2.68
N SER A 357 9.92 -12.64 -3.99
CA SER A 357 8.79 -12.85 -4.87
C SER A 357 7.97 -14.08 -4.50
N LEU A 358 8.58 -15.18 -4.13
CA LEU A 358 7.90 -16.39 -3.64
C LEU A 358 7.20 -16.11 -2.31
N TRP A 359 7.90 -15.47 -1.38
CA TRP A 359 7.35 -15.13 -0.06
C TRP A 359 6.10 -14.24 -0.17
N LEU A 360 6.07 -13.26 -1.07
CA LEU A 360 4.91 -12.38 -1.29
C LEU A 360 3.63 -13.14 -1.69
N ARG A 361 3.74 -14.37 -2.20
CA ARG A 361 2.61 -15.23 -2.60
C ARG A 361 2.13 -16.15 -1.48
N THR A 362 2.69 -16.01 -0.29
CA THR A 362 2.27 -16.76 0.90
C THR A 362 1.39 -15.91 1.84
N PRO A 363 0.52 -16.53 2.65
CA PRO A 363 -0.27 -15.83 3.65
C PRO A 363 0.57 -15.03 4.63
N GLN A 364 1.75 -15.55 5.00
CA GLN A 364 2.68 -14.93 5.95
C GLN A 364 3.28 -13.61 5.47
N SER A 365 3.12 -13.29 4.19
CA SER A 365 3.57 -12.01 3.63
C SER A 365 2.74 -10.80 4.10
N ARG A 366 1.62 -11.04 4.78
CA ARG A 366 0.74 -10.02 5.37
C ARG A 366 0.76 -10.13 6.89
N SER A 367 0.34 -9.04 7.55
CA SER A 367 0.37 -8.94 9.02
C SER A 367 -0.62 -9.86 9.74
N ASN A 368 -1.68 -10.25 9.03
CA ASN A 368 -2.70 -11.19 9.52
C ASN A 368 -3.31 -11.96 8.34
N ASP A 369 -4.07 -13.00 8.67
CA ASP A 369 -4.82 -13.82 7.73
C ASP A 369 -6.26 -13.96 8.22
N ALA A 370 -7.13 -13.08 7.73
CA ALA A 370 -8.56 -13.06 8.10
C ALA A 370 -9.26 -14.39 7.78
N THR A 371 -8.91 -15.01 6.64
CA THR A 371 -9.46 -16.32 6.25
C THR A 371 -9.09 -17.42 7.25
N ALA A 372 -7.82 -17.47 7.66
CA ALA A 372 -7.37 -18.47 8.64
C ALA A 372 -7.96 -18.20 10.03
N ILE A 373 -8.19 -16.93 10.40
CA ILE A 373 -8.84 -16.56 11.67
C ILE A 373 -10.30 -17.02 11.66
N GLY A 374 -11.06 -16.76 10.61
CA GLY A 374 -12.45 -17.23 10.46
C GLY A 374 -12.55 -18.75 10.51
N ALA A 375 -11.70 -19.44 9.74
CA ALA A 375 -11.63 -20.90 9.74
C ALA A 375 -11.32 -21.47 11.14
N ALA A 376 -10.42 -20.83 11.89
CA ALA A 376 -10.10 -21.22 13.27
C ALA A 376 -11.28 -21.01 14.22
N VAL A 377 -12.05 -19.94 14.06
CA VAL A 377 -13.28 -19.70 14.83
C VAL A 377 -14.31 -20.79 14.54
N ARG A 378 -14.55 -21.12 13.27
CA ARG A 378 -15.46 -22.19 12.85
C ARG A 378 -15.02 -23.58 13.39
N GLU A 379 -13.71 -23.90 13.33
CA GLU A 379 -13.17 -25.17 13.80
C GLU A 379 -13.31 -25.34 15.33
N GLN A 380 -13.06 -24.26 16.07
CA GLN A 380 -13.09 -24.29 17.53
C GLN A 380 -14.48 -24.12 18.11
N GLY A 381 -15.38 -23.43 17.40
CA GLY A 381 -16.74 -23.14 17.82
C GLY A 381 -17.69 -24.34 17.67
N ARG A 382 -18.68 -24.43 18.56
CA ARG A 382 -19.81 -25.37 18.50
C ARG A 382 -21.09 -24.58 18.38
N PRO A 383 -22.14 -25.11 17.74
CA PRO A 383 -23.44 -24.46 17.76
C PRO A 383 -23.89 -24.11 19.18
N GLY A 384 -24.22 -22.84 19.41
CA GLY A 384 -24.64 -22.34 20.72
C GLY A 384 -23.52 -21.83 21.63
N ASP A 385 -22.24 -21.90 21.21
CA ASP A 385 -21.15 -21.25 21.94
C ASP A 385 -21.24 -19.72 21.81
N GLY A 386 -20.69 -18.99 22.80
CA GLY A 386 -20.47 -17.56 22.71
C GLY A 386 -19.23 -17.22 21.87
N LEU A 387 -19.27 -16.11 21.14
CA LEU A 387 -18.14 -15.53 20.43
C LEU A 387 -17.79 -14.18 21.06
N LEU A 388 -16.53 -13.95 21.35
CA LEU A 388 -16.06 -12.72 21.96
C LEU A 388 -14.79 -12.19 21.25
N TYR A 389 -14.82 -10.95 20.85
CA TYR A 389 -13.66 -10.25 20.32
C TYR A 389 -13.04 -9.39 21.43
N LEU A 390 -11.78 -9.67 21.76
CA LEU A 390 -10.99 -8.76 22.57
C LEU A 390 -10.49 -7.66 21.65
N TYR A 391 -10.99 -6.44 21.90
CA TYR A 391 -11.08 -5.29 21.00
C TYR A 391 -12.13 -5.52 19.88
N GLY A 392 -13.30 -4.91 20.04
CA GLY A 392 -14.45 -5.10 19.15
C GLY A 392 -14.19 -4.87 17.67
N GLN A 393 -13.23 -4.00 17.33
CA GLN A 393 -12.78 -3.78 15.96
C GLN A 393 -12.26 -5.03 15.24
N GLN A 394 -11.92 -6.10 15.98
CA GLN A 394 -11.43 -7.35 15.38
C GLN A 394 -12.51 -8.18 14.70
N ARG A 395 -13.79 -7.79 14.82
CA ARG A 395 -14.88 -8.35 14.00
C ARG A 395 -14.62 -8.25 12.52
N ILE A 396 -13.86 -7.22 12.08
CA ILE A 396 -13.45 -7.07 10.68
C ILE A 396 -12.66 -8.27 10.14
N LEU A 397 -11.99 -9.03 11.01
CA LEU A 397 -11.16 -10.18 10.61
C LEU A 397 -12.01 -11.41 10.25
N THR A 398 -13.25 -11.50 10.72
CA THR A 398 -14.16 -12.61 10.42
C THR A 398 -15.36 -12.17 9.58
N GLY A 399 -15.57 -10.87 9.39
CA GLY A 399 -16.73 -10.32 8.70
C GLY A 399 -16.76 -10.53 7.18
N ALA A 400 -15.64 -10.98 6.58
CA ALA A 400 -15.61 -11.26 5.14
C ALA A 400 -16.32 -12.59 4.77
N ASP A 401 -16.38 -13.55 5.71
CA ASP A 401 -17.11 -14.80 5.55
C ASP A 401 -18.02 -15.02 6.78
N PRO A 402 -19.30 -14.58 6.71
CA PRO A 402 -20.25 -14.74 7.81
C PRO A 402 -20.52 -16.19 8.21
N GLU A 403 -20.30 -17.16 7.31
CA GLU A 403 -20.50 -18.59 7.61
C GLU A 403 -19.53 -19.08 8.69
N ASP A 404 -18.35 -18.46 8.84
CA ASP A 404 -17.37 -18.83 9.85
C ASP A 404 -17.85 -18.57 11.31
N THR A 405 -18.81 -17.66 11.48
CA THR A 405 -19.33 -17.26 12.82
C THR A 405 -20.81 -17.54 13.00
N ARG A 406 -21.52 -18.00 11.98
CA ARG A 406 -22.99 -18.13 11.92
C ARG A 406 -23.59 -18.97 13.04
N SER A 407 -22.89 -20.00 13.49
CA SER A 407 -23.37 -20.91 14.57
C SER A 407 -23.10 -20.39 15.98
N LEU A 408 -22.43 -19.23 16.11
CA LEU A 408 -22.00 -18.65 17.37
C LEU A 408 -22.79 -17.37 17.67
N THR A 409 -22.90 -17.04 18.97
CA THR A 409 -23.55 -15.81 19.41
C THR A 409 -22.50 -14.77 19.79
N ASP A 410 -22.44 -13.62 19.09
CA ASP A 410 -21.55 -12.51 19.49
C ASP A 410 -22.06 -11.91 20.81
N LEU A 411 -21.25 -12.04 21.86
CA LEU A 411 -21.64 -11.71 23.23
C LEU A 411 -21.60 -10.21 23.52
N ALA A 412 -20.81 -9.47 22.75
CA ALA A 412 -20.63 -8.04 22.99
C ALA A 412 -21.41 -7.16 21.99
N LEU A 413 -21.98 -7.72 20.92
CA LEU A 413 -22.62 -6.95 19.86
C LEU A 413 -24.03 -6.50 20.25
N ALA A 414 -24.29 -5.18 20.21
CA ALA A 414 -25.60 -4.55 20.34
C ALA A 414 -26.24 -4.29 18.97
N GLN A 415 -25.48 -3.74 18.03
CA GLN A 415 -25.91 -3.50 16.66
C GLN A 415 -24.87 -4.00 15.67
N ASP A 416 -25.33 -4.69 14.62
CA ASP A 416 -24.45 -5.21 13.59
C ASP A 416 -23.77 -4.06 12.80
N PRO A 417 -22.65 -4.36 12.11
CA PRO A 417 -21.86 -3.35 11.37
C PRO A 417 -22.64 -2.60 10.29
N ILE A 418 -23.62 -3.25 9.64
CA ILE A 418 -24.41 -2.62 8.55
C ILE A 418 -25.45 -1.68 9.14
N ALA A 419 -26.22 -2.16 10.12
CA ALA A 419 -27.27 -1.35 10.77
C ALA A 419 -26.71 -0.14 11.51
N SER A 420 -25.48 -0.23 12.05
CA SER A 420 -24.82 0.86 12.78
C SER A 420 -23.99 1.80 11.88
N ASN A 421 -23.87 1.53 10.57
CA ASN A 421 -22.97 2.24 9.67
C ASN A 421 -21.51 2.30 10.16
N THR A 422 -21.02 1.20 10.77
CA THR A 422 -19.64 1.05 11.25
C THR A 422 -18.96 -0.14 10.60
N LEU A 423 -17.66 -0.34 10.84
CA LEU A 423 -16.95 -1.54 10.37
C LEU A 423 -17.09 -2.73 11.31
N ALA A 424 -17.24 -2.49 12.61
CA ALA A 424 -17.18 -3.53 13.63
C ALA A 424 -18.48 -3.69 14.46
N GLY A 425 -19.51 -2.91 14.14
CA GLY A 425 -20.73 -2.84 14.95
C GLY A 425 -20.57 -1.95 16.19
N VAL A 426 -21.65 -1.87 16.97
CA VAL A 426 -21.69 -1.16 18.25
C VAL A 426 -21.78 -2.21 19.36
N GLU A 427 -20.95 -2.08 20.37
CA GLU A 427 -20.94 -3.01 21.50
C GLU A 427 -21.95 -2.62 22.57
N LEU A 428 -22.39 -3.61 23.35
CA LEU A 428 -23.19 -3.44 24.55
C LEU A 428 -22.38 -2.71 25.63
N PRO A 429 -23.05 -2.03 26.58
CA PRO A 429 -22.39 -1.52 27.77
C PRO A 429 -21.65 -2.61 28.55
N ALA A 430 -20.55 -2.25 29.20
CA ALA A 430 -19.64 -3.17 29.92
C ALA A 430 -20.38 -4.15 30.86
N ARG A 431 -21.41 -3.66 31.58
CA ARG A 431 -22.23 -4.44 32.50
C ARG A 431 -23.00 -5.54 31.78
N ASP A 432 -23.57 -5.20 30.62
CA ASP A 432 -24.44 -6.12 29.87
C ASP A 432 -23.60 -7.17 29.13
N ILE A 433 -22.39 -6.79 28.66
CA ILE A 433 -21.41 -7.75 28.13
C ILE A 433 -21.07 -8.80 29.19
N ALA A 434 -20.70 -8.36 30.41
CA ALA A 434 -20.35 -9.26 31.51
C ALA A 434 -21.51 -10.19 31.89
N ALA A 435 -22.74 -9.68 31.95
CA ALA A 435 -23.93 -10.44 32.24
C ALA A 435 -24.17 -11.52 31.18
N ARG A 436 -24.13 -11.11 29.89
CA ARG A 436 -24.34 -12.01 28.74
C ARG A 436 -23.27 -13.11 28.64
N MET A 437 -22.00 -12.78 28.94
CA MET A 437 -20.95 -13.79 29.03
C MET A 437 -21.24 -14.89 30.03
N LEU A 438 -21.86 -14.56 31.16
CA LEU A 438 -22.22 -15.51 32.22
C LEU A 438 -23.41 -16.40 31.87
N GLU A 439 -24.08 -16.20 30.78
CA GLU A 439 -25.14 -17.09 30.27
C GLU A 439 -24.58 -18.30 29.51
N PHE A 440 -23.29 -18.27 29.15
CA PHE A 440 -22.64 -19.28 28.32
C PHE A 440 -21.61 -20.08 29.12
N ASP A 441 -21.58 -21.40 28.90
CA ASP A 441 -20.58 -22.28 29.49
C ASP A 441 -19.29 -22.35 28.67
N ARG A 442 -19.36 -21.95 27.39
CA ARG A 442 -18.24 -22.01 26.47
C ARG A 442 -18.21 -20.78 25.60
N ILE A 443 -17.04 -20.13 25.52
CA ILE A 443 -16.81 -18.90 24.77
C ILE A 443 -15.59 -19.09 23.90
N VAL A 444 -15.72 -18.81 22.59
CA VAL A 444 -14.63 -18.68 21.64
C VAL A 444 -14.16 -17.24 21.64
N VAL A 445 -12.90 -17.00 21.96
CA VAL A 445 -12.32 -15.67 22.11
C VAL A 445 -11.32 -15.44 20.98
N VAL A 446 -11.51 -14.39 20.21
CA VAL A 446 -10.57 -13.92 19.18
C VAL A 446 -9.76 -12.76 19.76
N ARG A 447 -8.43 -12.90 19.75
CA ARG A 447 -7.48 -11.83 20.15
C ARG A 447 -6.45 -11.65 19.06
N ALA A 448 -6.39 -10.48 18.42
CA ALA A 448 -5.33 -10.17 17.46
C ALA A 448 -3.95 -10.09 18.14
N ALA A 449 -2.92 -10.42 17.35
CA ALA A 449 -1.54 -10.23 17.77
C ALA A 449 -1.17 -8.74 17.71
N GLY A 450 -0.37 -8.28 18.66
CA GLY A 450 0.12 -6.92 18.74
C GLY A 450 -0.52 -6.08 19.86
N ALA A 451 0.02 -4.89 20.07
CA ALA A 451 -0.54 -3.92 21.01
C ALA A 451 -1.69 -3.17 20.32
N HIS A 452 -2.87 -3.22 20.92
CA HIS A 452 -4.02 -2.47 20.47
C HIS A 452 -4.50 -1.58 21.62
N SER A 453 -4.85 -0.35 21.31
CA SER A 453 -5.52 0.53 22.26
C SER A 453 -7.03 0.29 22.17
N PRO A 454 -7.71 -0.01 23.29
CA PRO A 454 -9.15 -0.21 23.27
C PRO A 454 -9.86 1.10 22.92
N THR A 455 -10.88 1.00 22.07
CA THR A 455 -11.77 2.12 21.78
C THR A 455 -12.60 2.49 23.03
N ASN A 456 -13.02 1.48 23.78
CA ASN A 456 -13.67 1.64 25.07
C ASN A 456 -12.98 0.77 26.13
N PRO A 457 -12.13 1.35 27.00
CA PRO A 457 -11.42 0.62 28.03
C PRO A 457 -12.32 -0.11 29.04
N GLN A 458 -13.52 0.41 29.33
CA GLN A 458 -14.43 -0.18 30.29
C GLN A 458 -15.03 -1.50 29.76
N GLU A 459 -15.40 -1.54 28.49
CA GLU A 459 -15.90 -2.75 27.84
C GLU A 459 -14.81 -3.82 27.76
N GLU A 460 -13.59 -3.45 27.40
CA GLU A 460 -12.48 -4.42 27.34
C GLU A 460 -12.07 -4.95 28.71
N GLU A 461 -12.10 -4.12 29.75
CA GLU A 461 -11.87 -4.58 31.13
C GLU A 461 -12.99 -5.50 31.60
N ALA A 462 -14.24 -5.23 31.26
CA ALA A 462 -15.37 -6.11 31.57
C ALA A 462 -15.18 -7.48 30.93
N LYS A 463 -14.84 -7.56 29.64
CA LYS A 463 -14.53 -8.81 28.93
C LYS A 463 -13.40 -9.58 29.60
N THR A 464 -12.26 -8.92 29.81
CA THR A 464 -11.05 -9.57 30.33
C THR A 464 -11.20 -9.99 31.80
N SER A 465 -11.83 -9.16 32.64
CA SER A 465 -12.05 -9.48 34.06
C SER A 465 -13.07 -10.63 34.24
N THR A 466 -14.14 -10.66 33.43
CA THR A 466 -15.13 -11.75 33.45
C THR A 466 -14.49 -13.05 32.99
N LEU A 467 -13.69 -13.06 31.92
CA LEU A 467 -12.94 -14.27 31.53
C LEU A 467 -12.03 -14.75 32.65
N ARG A 468 -11.23 -13.88 33.27
CA ARG A 468 -10.31 -14.27 34.34
C ARG A 468 -10.98 -14.80 35.57
N ARG A 469 -12.16 -14.29 35.93
CA ARG A 469 -12.85 -14.66 37.18
C ARG A 469 -13.70 -15.94 37.06
N HIS A 470 -14.32 -16.17 35.87
CA HIS A 470 -15.36 -17.16 35.72
C HIS A 470 -15.06 -18.24 34.68
N PHE A 471 -13.99 -18.11 33.93
CA PHE A 471 -13.64 -19.05 32.87
C PHE A 471 -12.18 -19.49 32.98
N ARG A 472 -11.89 -20.66 32.44
CA ARG A 472 -10.52 -21.16 32.27
C ARG A 472 -10.24 -21.41 30.79
N GLU A 473 -9.00 -21.19 30.36
CA GLU A 473 -8.56 -21.54 29.02
C GLU A 473 -8.60 -23.05 28.84
N TYR A 474 -9.23 -23.50 27.77
CA TYR A 474 -9.33 -24.93 27.44
C TYR A 474 -8.40 -25.28 26.29
N ARG A 475 -8.44 -24.52 25.21
CA ARG A 475 -7.61 -24.74 24.02
C ARG A 475 -7.32 -23.41 23.33
N THR A 476 -6.07 -23.23 22.86
CA THR A 476 -5.63 -22.06 22.08
C THR A 476 -5.05 -22.49 20.76
N LEU A 477 -5.53 -21.89 19.67
CA LEU A 477 -4.99 -22.02 18.33
C LEU A 477 -4.33 -20.69 17.93
N HIS A 478 -3.07 -20.76 17.45
CA HIS A 478 -2.35 -19.62 16.94
C HIS A 478 -2.43 -19.60 15.41
N VAL A 479 -2.93 -18.51 14.89
CA VAL A 479 -3.01 -18.25 13.44
C VAL A 479 -2.26 -16.96 13.10
N ASN A 480 -1.95 -16.75 11.83
CA ASN A 480 -1.23 -15.55 11.44
C ASN A 480 -2.05 -14.30 11.81
N GLY A 481 -1.52 -13.51 12.73
CA GLY A 481 -2.12 -12.25 13.20
C GLY A 481 -3.12 -12.38 14.36
N ALA A 482 -3.47 -13.59 14.84
CA ALA A 482 -4.38 -13.73 15.97
C ALA A 482 -4.18 -15.02 16.78
N ARG A 483 -4.81 -15.05 17.97
CA ARG A 483 -5.05 -16.23 18.75
C ARG A 483 -6.54 -16.45 18.89
N VAL A 484 -7.00 -17.68 18.65
CA VAL A 484 -8.39 -18.12 18.88
C VAL A 484 -8.35 -19.07 20.06
N THR A 485 -8.94 -18.65 21.19
CA THR A 485 -8.90 -19.39 22.44
C THR A 485 -10.32 -19.79 22.87
N VAL A 486 -10.51 -21.03 23.17
CA VAL A 486 -11.75 -21.53 23.79
C VAL A 486 -11.63 -21.42 25.30
N TYR A 487 -12.58 -20.74 25.89
CA TYR A 487 -12.76 -20.63 27.33
C TYR A 487 -13.95 -21.47 27.75
N VAL A 488 -13.82 -22.16 28.86
CA VAL A 488 -14.90 -22.99 29.47
C VAL A 488 -15.15 -22.46 30.86
N ARG A 489 -16.43 -22.42 31.25
CA ARG A 489 -16.85 -21.95 32.58
C ARG A 489 -16.19 -22.76 33.68
N ASP A 490 -15.65 -22.08 34.66
CA ASP A 490 -15.04 -22.69 35.84
C ASP A 490 -16.05 -22.66 36.99
N HIS A 491 -16.79 -23.74 37.16
CA HIS A 491 -17.81 -23.86 38.19
C HIS A 491 -17.22 -23.90 39.62
N ASP A 492 -15.94 -24.23 39.78
CA ASP A 492 -15.26 -24.28 41.09
C ASP A 492 -14.78 -22.89 41.55
N ARG A 493 -14.68 -21.92 40.64
CA ARG A 493 -14.28 -20.52 40.93
C ARG A 493 -15.44 -19.61 41.33
N SER A 494 -16.68 -20.09 41.44
CA SER A 494 -17.78 -19.29 42.00
C SER A 494 -17.39 -18.83 43.41
N PRO A 495 -17.54 -17.54 43.77
CA PRO A 495 -17.30 -17.11 45.15
C PRO A 495 -18.17 -17.92 46.07
N LYS A 496 -17.54 -18.78 46.89
CA LYS A 496 -18.27 -19.44 48.01
C LYS A 496 -18.95 -18.31 48.75
N ALA A 497 -20.29 -18.36 48.83
CA ALA A 497 -21.05 -17.46 49.70
C ALA A 497 -20.42 -17.50 51.08
N GLY A 498 -19.90 -16.36 51.54
CA GLY A 498 -19.28 -16.28 52.85
C GLY A 498 -20.19 -16.87 53.93
N PRO A 499 -19.63 -17.46 54.99
CA PRO A 499 -20.42 -18.12 56.02
C PRO A 499 -21.41 -17.09 56.59
N ARG A 500 -22.72 -17.48 56.61
CA ARG A 500 -23.75 -16.70 57.30
C ARG A 500 -23.27 -16.50 58.73
N SER A 501 -23.05 -15.26 59.14
CA SER A 501 -22.80 -14.93 60.54
C SER A 501 -24.01 -15.32 61.35
N ASN A 502 -23.89 -16.44 62.10
CA ASN A 502 -24.79 -16.75 63.18
C ASN A 502 -24.64 -15.65 64.25
N SER A 503 -25.64 -14.84 64.40
CA SER A 503 -25.77 -13.93 65.52
C SER A 503 -26.02 -14.77 66.78
N PRO A 504 -25.21 -14.63 67.84
CA PRO A 504 -25.53 -15.22 69.11
C PRO A 504 -26.64 -14.41 69.77
N GLY A 505 -27.67 -15.15 70.19
CA GLY A 505 -28.81 -14.63 70.94
C GLY A 505 -28.39 -13.89 72.21
N THR A 506 -29.08 -12.82 72.48
CA THR A 506 -29.11 -12.11 73.71
C THR A 506 -29.60 -12.99 74.86
N SER A 507 -28.78 -13.24 75.86
CA SER A 507 -29.20 -13.63 77.17
C SER A 507 -28.81 -12.51 78.14
N GLY A 508 -29.85 -11.88 78.71
CA GLY A 508 -29.69 -10.90 79.76
C GLY A 508 -29.24 -11.54 81.10
N TRP A 509 -28.58 -10.67 81.87
CA TRP A 509 -28.61 -10.77 83.36
C TRP A 509 -28.56 -9.37 83.98
N VAL A 510 -29.49 -9.22 84.92
CA VAL A 510 -29.71 -8.16 85.90
C VAL A 510 -28.50 -8.04 86.84
N ARG A 511 -27.96 -6.91 87.11
CA ARG A 511 -27.78 -6.16 88.35
C ARG A 511 -27.03 -4.92 88.16
#